data_b548480cff062cf956c5a6b39170464f
#
_entry.id   b548480cff062cf956c5a6b39170464f
#
_cell.length_a   1.000
_cell.length_b   1.000
_cell.length_c   1.000
_cell.angle_alpha   90.00
_cell.angle_beta   90.00
_cell.angle_gamma   90.00
#
_symmetry.space_group_name_H-M   'P 1'
#
loop_
_entity.id
_entity.type
_entity.pdbx_description
1 polymer ?
#
loop_
_entity_poly.entity_id
_entity_poly.type
_entity_poly.pdbx_seq_one_letter_code
_entity_poly.pdbx_strand_id
1 'polypeptide(L)'
;MTETEWLKHGYDMGIVEPDNIATETFGQVYFMWLSLKSEQRRHQTIDRIECTYRRYFQNSDIDFIEVAKMDEAYLAKWLNALLVRVGKMPYKEFCRITQIIRGVQNYAKDLELKGVTVLDWDKIFRFVPNNRIEHQKTDDIAISRRDIDTLFHAVLIDDVYPLKESACLCLLANFYMGLRIGELAALTWSDIDFERRCAYISRTEVKYFLRDENMQRTEHMEYHEQTALKTLSSVRTVPLCDECVYLLQRLKKHHIAQEYQDNHLAYDGGQTVLSRSLDRTMRKLCKVCELPLYNTHRIRKTCASYLHDSGIPLKTISMLLGHSDVSTTARYYLRNTLDDKHLVEMVNGAFDNLVDLK
;
A
#
# COMPACT_ATOMS: atom_id res chain seq x y z
N MET A 1 -1.22 14.35 -26.51
CA MET A 1 -0.53 13.59 -27.56
C MET A 1 -1.57 12.67 -28.19
N THR A 2 -1.74 12.70 -29.51
CA THR A 2 -2.68 11.86 -30.23
C THR A 2 -2.10 10.42 -30.36
N GLU A 3 -2.95 9.45 -30.63
CA GLU A 3 -2.55 8.03 -30.83
C GLU A 3 -1.47 7.89 -31.92
N THR A 4 -1.55 8.73 -32.97
CA THR A 4 -0.57 8.81 -34.07
C THR A 4 0.80 9.37 -33.59
N GLU A 5 0.80 10.32 -32.66
CA GLU A 5 2.03 10.85 -32.07
C GLU A 5 2.72 9.82 -31.15
N TRP A 6 1.92 8.96 -30.54
CA TRP A 6 2.43 7.87 -29.71
C TRP A 6 3.09 6.76 -30.51
N LEU A 7 2.46 6.36 -31.61
CA LEU A 7 3.07 5.42 -32.56
C LEU A 7 4.40 5.98 -33.06
N LYS A 8 4.41 7.27 -33.45
CA LYS A 8 5.63 7.94 -33.91
C LYS A 8 6.72 7.96 -32.82
N HIS A 9 6.34 8.22 -31.56
CA HIS A 9 7.28 8.20 -30.45
C HIS A 9 7.85 6.78 -30.22
N GLY A 10 7.03 5.75 -30.32
CA GLY A 10 7.47 4.35 -30.29
C GLY A 10 8.45 4.01 -31.42
N TYR A 11 8.25 4.56 -32.62
CA TYR A 11 9.17 4.45 -33.75
C TYR A 11 10.50 5.20 -33.49
N ASP A 12 10.43 6.43 -32.99
CA ASP A 12 11.59 7.26 -32.66
C ASP A 12 12.47 6.64 -31.55
N MET A 13 11.86 5.82 -30.68
CA MET A 13 12.55 5.06 -29.63
C MET A 13 13.14 3.73 -30.11
N GLY A 14 12.97 3.34 -31.38
CA GLY A 14 13.41 2.06 -31.92
C GLY A 14 12.66 0.84 -31.35
N ILE A 15 11.48 1.06 -30.76
CA ILE A 15 10.65 0.01 -30.17
C ILE A 15 9.77 -0.66 -31.23
N VAL A 16 9.47 0.06 -32.31
CA VAL A 16 8.61 -0.42 -33.42
C VAL A 16 9.28 -0.10 -34.76
N GLU A 17 9.37 -1.07 -35.66
CA GLU A 17 9.79 -0.82 -37.05
C GLU A 17 8.57 -0.54 -37.94
N PRO A 18 8.63 0.49 -38.84
CA PRO A 18 7.47 1.00 -39.60
C PRO A 18 6.74 -0.05 -40.46
N ASP A 19 7.43 -1.06 -40.93
CA ASP A 19 6.92 -2.01 -41.92
C ASP A 19 6.34 -3.30 -41.32
N ASN A 20 6.31 -3.47 -39.99
CA ASN A 20 6.02 -4.76 -39.36
C ASN A 20 4.92 -4.74 -38.28
N ILE A 21 3.96 -3.82 -38.35
CA ILE A 21 2.83 -3.69 -37.39
C ILE A 21 1.99 -4.99 -37.31
N ALA A 22 2.14 -5.90 -38.25
CA ALA A 22 1.36 -7.14 -38.31
C ALA A 22 1.94 -8.30 -37.47
N THR A 23 3.14 -8.16 -36.88
CA THR A 23 3.88 -9.26 -36.23
C THR A 23 4.51 -8.90 -34.88
N GLU A 24 3.96 -7.89 -34.19
CA GLU A 24 4.47 -7.44 -32.92
C GLU A 24 4.42 -8.52 -31.84
N THR A 25 5.53 -8.70 -31.14
CA THR A 25 5.62 -9.65 -30.02
C THR A 25 4.94 -9.09 -28.76
N PHE A 26 4.58 -9.97 -27.84
CA PHE A 26 4.03 -9.56 -26.54
C PHE A 26 4.93 -8.56 -25.81
N GLY A 27 6.25 -8.79 -25.82
CA GLY A 27 7.21 -7.89 -25.18
C GLY A 27 7.24 -6.51 -25.81
N GLN A 28 7.19 -6.40 -27.14
CA GLN A 28 7.14 -5.12 -27.85
C GLN A 28 5.85 -4.36 -27.51
N VAL A 29 4.70 -5.01 -27.61
CA VAL A 29 3.42 -4.39 -27.25
C VAL A 29 3.35 -4.04 -25.76
N TYR A 30 3.97 -4.85 -24.88
CA TYR A 30 4.07 -4.53 -23.45
C TYR A 30 4.82 -3.22 -23.21
N PHE A 31 5.94 -2.97 -23.86
CA PHE A 31 6.69 -1.73 -23.66
C PHE A 31 5.92 -0.51 -24.17
N MET A 32 5.23 -0.63 -25.32
CA MET A 32 4.35 0.45 -25.80
C MET A 32 3.20 0.73 -24.84
N TRP A 33 2.53 -0.32 -24.36
CA TRP A 33 1.46 -0.21 -23.35
C TRP A 33 1.97 0.38 -22.02
N LEU A 34 3.17 -0.02 -21.57
CA LEU A 34 3.78 0.49 -20.35
C LEU A 34 4.10 1.98 -20.46
N SER A 35 4.61 2.43 -21.60
CA SER A 35 4.88 3.85 -21.87
C SER A 35 3.60 4.67 -21.74
N LEU A 36 2.52 4.28 -22.42
CA LEU A 36 1.21 4.92 -22.29
C LEU A 36 0.71 4.92 -20.83
N LYS A 37 0.88 3.82 -20.10
CA LYS A 37 0.47 3.72 -18.70
C LYS A 37 1.31 4.61 -17.78
N SER A 38 2.59 4.84 -18.09
CA SER A 38 3.48 5.66 -17.28
C SER A 38 3.02 7.11 -17.17
N GLU A 39 2.35 7.63 -18.19
CA GLU A 39 1.75 8.96 -18.16
C GLU A 39 0.44 9.02 -17.37
N GLN A 40 -0.33 7.94 -17.39
CA GLN A 40 -1.66 7.88 -16.79
C GLN A 40 -1.66 7.46 -15.33
N ARG A 41 -0.59 6.81 -14.85
CA ARG A 41 -0.53 6.16 -13.56
C ARG A 41 0.65 6.66 -12.73
N ARG A 42 0.53 6.50 -11.40
CA ARG A 42 1.60 6.84 -10.46
C ARG A 42 2.81 5.94 -10.65
N HIS A 43 4.00 6.48 -10.51
CA HIS A 43 5.29 5.76 -10.60
C HIS A 43 5.30 4.43 -9.84
N GLN A 44 4.81 4.39 -8.61
CA GLN A 44 4.73 3.14 -7.82
C GLN A 44 3.89 2.02 -8.47
N THR A 45 2.86 2.37 -9.24
CA THR A 45 2.05 1.38 -9.97
C THR A 45 2.84 0.83 -11.14
N ILE A 46 3.52 1.70 -11.85
CA ILE A 46 4.38 1.35 -12.99
C ILE A 46 5.54 0.47 -12.51
N ASP A 47 6.22 0.85 -11.42
CA ASP A 47 7.29 0.03 -10.82
C ASP A 47 6.84 -1.39 -10.47
N ARG A 48 5.60 -1.55 -9.99
CA ARG A 48 5.04 -2.88 -9.69
C ARG A 48 4.77 -3.69 -10.96
N ILE A 49 4.25 -3.05 -12.01
CA ILE A 49 4.03 -3.68 -13.31
C ILE A 49 5.36 -4.19 -13.85
N GLU A 50 6.39 -3.33 -13.87
CA GLU A 50 7.72 -3.71 -14.35
C GLU A 50 8.38 -4.81 -13.52
N CYS A 51 8.27 -4.74 -12.18
CA CYS A 51 8.77 -5.81 -11.33
C CYS A 51 8.12 -7.16 -11.64
N THR A 52 6.81 -7.15 -11.90
CA THR A 52 6.07 -8.37 -12.26
C THR A 52 6.48 -8.85 -13.65
N TYR A 53 6.62 -7.94 -14.63
CA TYR A 53 7.08 -8.29 -15.97
C TYR A 53 8.48 -8.89 -15.95
N ARG A 54 9.48 -8.23 -15.33
CA ARG A 54 10.86 -8.72 -15.22
C ARG A 54 10.94 -10.09 -14.56
N ARG A 55 10.06 -10.38 -13.62
CA ARG A 55 10.09 -11.63 -12.86
C ARG A 55 9.48 -12.81 -13.62
N TYR A 56 8.44 -12.58 -14.41
CA TYR A 56 7.62 -13.66 -14.95
C TYR A 56 7.56 -13.72 -16.48
N PHE A 57 7.73 -12.59 -17.14
CA PHE A 57 7.58 -12.47 -18.59
C PHE A 57 8.91 -12.32 -19.32
N GLN A 58 9.77 -11.43 -18.85
CA GLN A 58 11.02 -11.09 -19.51
C GLN A 58 11.85 -12.35 -19.82
N ASN A 59 12.25 -12.50 -21.08
CA ASN A 59 12.98 -13.65 -21.60
C ASN A 59 12.27 -15.00 -21.44
N SER A 60 10.95 -15.02 -21.28
CA SER A 60 10.14 -16.23 -21.30
C SER A 60 9.45 -16.42 -22.66
N ASP A 61 8.90 -17.61 -22.93
CA ASP A 61 8.26 -17.91 -24.23
C ASP A 61 7.17 -16.90 -24.63
N ILE A 62 6.42 -16.38 -23.66
CA ILE A 62 5.37 -15.38 -23.92
C ILE A 62 5.95 -14.04 -24.37
N ASP A 63 7.16 -13.70 -23.97
CA ASP A 63 7.82 -12.43 -24.32
C ASP A 63 8.03 -12.29 -25.83
N PHE A 64 8.31 -13.41 -26.48
CA PHE A 64 8.68 -13.51 -27.90
C PHE A 64 7.55 -13.95 -28.83
N ILE A 65 6.36 -14.30 -28.27
CA ILE A 65 5.23 -14.71 -29.11
C ILE A 65 4.59 -13.49 -29.77
N GLU A 66 4.20 -13.62 -31.02
CA GLU A 66 3.35 -12.64 -31.70
C GLU A 66 1.99 -12.54 -30.99
N VAL A 67 1.55 -11.32 -30.65
CA VAL A 67 0.28 -11.11 -29.93
C VAL A 67 -0.92 -11.72 -30.68
N ALA A 68 -0.88 -11.72 -31.99
CA ALA A 68 -1.89 -12.34 -32.85
C ALA A 68 -2.01 -13.86 -32.70
N LYS A 69 -0.94 -14.54 -32.23
CA LYS A 69 -0.92 -16.00 -31.98
C LYS A 69 -1.30 -16.38 -30.55
N MET A 70 -1.59 -15.41 -29.70
CA MET A 70 -2.00 -15.65 -28.32
C MET A 70 -3.49 -15.95 -28.24
N ASP A 71 -3.86 -17.22 -28.28
CA ASP A 71 -5.20 -17.71 -28.04
C ASP A 71 -5.41 -18.20 -26.59
N GLU A 72 -6.61 -18.59 -26.25
CA GLU A 72 -6.94 -19.08 -24.91
C GLU A 72 -6.18 -20.37 -24.55
N ALA A 73 -5.95 -21.25 -25.53
CA ALA A 73 -5.24 -22.51 -25.32
C ALA A 73 -3.75 -22.26 -24.99
N TYR A 74 -3.12 -21.35 -25.74
CA TYR A 74 -1.74 -20.94 -25.47
C TYR A 74 -1.62 -20.32 -24.06
N LEU A 75 -2.49 -19.37 -23.69
CA LEU A 75 -2.43 -18.72 -22.39
C LEU A 75 -2.71 -19.67 -21.24
N ALA A 76 -3.68 -20.57 -21.38
CA ALA A 76 -3.95 -21.59 -20.39
C ALA A 76 -2.70 -22.49 -20.18
N LYS A 77 -2.04 -22.92 -21.25
CA LYS A 77 -0.82 -23.71 -21.20
C LYS A 77 0.33 -22.95 -20.52
N TRP A 78 0.54 -21.69 -20.91
CA TRP A 78 1.59 -20.85 -20.35
C TRP A 78 1.39 -20.58 -18.85
N LEU A 79 0.15 -20.20 -18.43
CA LEU A 79 -0.20 -19.99 -17.02
C LEU A 79 -0.01 -21.27 -16.20
N ASN A 80 -0.37 -22.44 -16.74
CA ASN A 80 -0.13 -23.71 -16.08
C ASN A 80 1.36 -23.99 -15.89
N ALA A 81 2.17 -23.81 -16.94
CA ALA A 81 3.61 -23.99 -16.87
C ALA A 81 4.24 -23.02 -15.84
N LEU A 82 3.79 -21.76 -15.83
CA LEU A 82 4.23 -20.78 -14.84
C LEU A 82 3.90 -21.22 -13.42
N LEU A 83 2.67 -21.67 -13.13
CA LEU A 83 2.25 -22.13 -11.80
C LEU A 83 2.98 -23.43 -11.39
N VAL A 84 3.33 -24.29 -12.31
CA VAL A 84 4.17 -25.47 -12.05
C VAL A 84 5.57 -25.03 -11.64
N ARG A 85 6.19 -24.10 -12.40
CA ARG A 85 7.53 -23.58 -12.14
C ARG A 85 7.63 -22.85 -10.79
N VAL A 86 6.63 -22.04 -10.44
CA VAL A 86 6.60 -21.25 -9.20
C VAL A 86 6.18 -22.08 -8.00
N GLY A 87 5.41 -23.15 -8.20
CA GLY A 87 4.82 -23.98 -7.14
C GLY A 87 3.52 -23.37 -6.63
N LYS A 88 3.58 -22.60 -5.56
CA LYS A 88 2.43 -21.87 -5.00
C LYS A 88 2.57 -20.37 -5.23
N MET A 89 1.55 -19.76 -5.79
CA MET A 89 1.53 -18.34 -6.13
C MET A 89 0.46 -17.59 -5.34
N PRO A 90 0.81 -16.46 -4.66
CA PRO A 90 -0.19 -15.62 -4.02
C PRO A 90 -1.23 -15.10 -5.02
N TYR A 91 -2.51 -15.15 -4.68
CA TYR A 91 -3.62 -14.70 -5.54
C TYR A 91 -3.41 -13.26 -6.08
N LYS A 92 -2.92 -12.34 -5.24
CA LYS A 92 -2.63 -10.96 -5.66
C LYS A 92 -1.57 -10.89 -6.76
N GLU A 93 -0.59 -11.78 -6.72
CA GLU A 93 0.47 -11.85 -7.74
C GLU A 93 -0.07 -12.43 -9.04
N PHE A 94 -0.87 -13.49 -8.94
CA PHE A 94 -1.57 -14.06 -10.09
C PHE A 94 -2.47 -13.02 -10.78
N CYS A 95 -3.22 -12.23 -10.01
CA CYS A 95 -4.02 -11.12 -10.54
C CYS A 95 -3.19 -10.08 -11.29
N ARG A 96 -1.97 -9.76 -10.81
CA ARG A 96 -1.10 -8.81 -11.52
C ARG A 96 -0.62 -9.36 -12.84
N ILE A 97 -0.23 -10.63 -12.87
CA ILE A 97 0.19 -11.31 -14.11
C ILE A 97 -0.93 -11.26 -15.13
N THR A 98 -2.15 -11.66 -14.76
CA THR A 98 -3.31 -11.64 -15.65
C THR A 98 -3.72 -10.22 -16.06
N GLN A 99 -3.54 -9.21 -15.19
CA GLN A 99 -3.78 -7.81 -15.54
C GLN A 99 -2.79 -7.28 -16.58
N ILE A 100 -1.52 -7.69 -16.54
CA ILE A 100 -0.54 -7.34 -17.57
C ILE A 100 -0.94 -7.96 -18.90
N ILE A 101 -1.26 -9.25 -18.94
CA ILE A 101 -1.68 -9.93 -20.18
C ILE A 101 -2.92 -9.24 -20.77
N ARG A 102 -3.95 -8.99 -19.95
CA ARG A 102 -5.16 -8.27 -20.38
C ARG A 102 -4.85 -6.87 -20.89
N GLY A 103 -3.95 -6.16 -20.20
CA GLY A 103 -3.53 -4.81 -20.59
C GLY A 103 -2.87 -4.78 -21.96
N VAL A 104 -1.95 -5.69 -22.20
CA VAL A 104 -1.24 -5.83 -23.49
C VAL A 104 -2.19 -6.23 -24.60
N GLN A 105 -3.07 -7.23 -24.37
CA GLN A 105 -4.05 -7.68 -25.35
C GLN A 105 -5.06 -6.58 -25.74
N ASN A 106 -5.59 -5.87 -24.75
CA ASN A 106 -6.52 -4.78 -25.01
C ASN A 106 -5.83 -3.66 -25.80
N TYR A 107 -4.59 -3.33 -25.43
CA TYR A 107 -3.83 -2.31 -26.14
C TYR A 107 -3.49 -2.72 -27.58
N ALA A 108 -3.12 -3.99 -27.81
CA ALA A 108 -2.91 -4.53 -29.15
C ALA A 108 -4.18 -4.45 -30.01
N LYS A 109 -5.35 -4.66 -29.39
CA LYS A 109 -6.65 -4.50 -30.04
C LYS A 109 -6.96 -3.03 -30.35
N ASP A 110 -6.69 -2.12 -29.39
CA ASP A 110 -6.89 -0.68 -29.56
C ASP A 110 -5.99 -0.12 -30.68
N LEU A 111 -4.82 -0.75 -30.92
CA LEU A 111 -3.94 -0.47 -32.06
C LEU A 111 -4.38 -1.14 -33.37
N GLU A 112 -5.49 -1.90 -33.38
CA GLU A 112 -6.02 -2.63 -34.54
C GLU A 112 -5.00 -3.60 -35.16
N LEU A 113 -4.10 -4.21 -34.35
CA LEU A 113 -3.13 -5.18 -34.86
C LEU A 113 -3.84 -6.39 -35.46
N LYS A 114 -3.39 -6.81 -36.66
CA LYS A 114 -4.03 -7.91 -37.40
C LYS A 114 -3.98 -9.23 -36.63
N GLY A 115 -5.12 -9.94 -36.60
CA GLY A 115 -5.20 -11.27 -36.00
C GLY A 115 -5.39 -11.26 -34.47
N VAL A 116 -5.39 -10.11 -33.81
CA VAL A 116 -5.65 -10.03 -32.37
C VAL A 116 -7.13 -10.22 -32.09
N THR A 117 -7.45 -11.24 -31.28
CA THR A 117 -8.83 -11.61 -30.91
C THR A 117 -9.12 -11.25 -29.45
N VAL A 118 -10.41 -11.10 -29.13
CA VAL A 118 -10.86 -10.95 -27.74
C VAL A 118 -10.78 -12.30 -27.04
N LEU A 119 -10.05 -12.37 -25.92
CA LEU A 119 -9.87 -13.59 -25.15
C LEU A 119 -11.02 -13.82 -24.16
N ASP A 120 -11.53 -15.05 -24.12
CA ASP A 120 -12.44 -15.51 -23.08
C ASP A 120 -11.64 -15.97 -21.85
N TRP A 121 -11.57 -15.09 -20.85
CA TRP A 121 -10.83 -15.36 -19.61
C TRP A 121 -11.48 -16.44 -18.74
N ASP A 122 -12.80 -16.62 -18.82
CA ASP A 122 -13.48 -17.68 -18.07
C ASP A 122 -13.09 -19.04 -18.66
N LYS A 123 -12.97 -19.12 -19.98
CA LYS A 123 -12.45 -20.31 -20.66
C LYS A 123 -11.00 -20.61 -20.27
N ILE A 124 -10.12 -19.59 -20.25
CA ILE A 124 -8.73 -19.75 -19.82
C ILE A 124 -8.66 -20.27 -18.38
N PHE A 125 -9.42 -19.68 -17.46
CA PHE A 125 -9.36 -20.02 -16.03
C PHE A 125 -9.91 -21.41 -15.71
N ARG A 126 -10.77 -21.99 -16.54
CA ARG A 126 -11.20 -23.40 -16.37
C ARG A 126 -10.04 -24.39 -16.44
N PHE A 127 -8.97 -24.03 -17.14
CA PHE A 127 -7.79 -24.88 -17.29
C PHE A 127 -6.63 -24.51 -16.37
N VAL A 128 -6.78 -23.48 -15.52
CA VAL A 128 -5.76 -23.06 -14.55
C VAL A 128 -5.99 -23.73 -13.19
N PRO A 129 -4.99 -24.43 -12.62
CA PRO A 129 -5.14 -25.15 -11.37
C PRO A 129 -5.25 -24.22 -10.16
N ASN A 130 -6.46 -24.06 -9.64
CA ASN A 130 -6.74 -23.19 -8.48
C ASN A 130 -6.00 -23.62 -7.19
N ASN A 131 -5.64 -24.88 -7.04
CA ASN A 131 -4.92 -25.40 -5.88
C ASN A 131 -3.47 -24.88 -5.76
N ARG A 132 -2.94 -24.26 -6.82
CA ARG A 132 -1.63 -23.60 -6.82
C ARG A 132 -1.70 -22.09 -6.58
N ILE A 133 -2.91 -21.55 -6.45
CA ILE A 133 -3.15 -20.13 -6.16
C ILE A 133 -3.53 -19.99 -4.70
N GLU A 134 -2.66 -19.35 -3.92
CA GLU A 134 -2.88 -19.16 -2.49
C GLU A 134 -3.68 -17.89 -2.21
N HIS A 135 -4.87 -18.05 -1.69
CA HIS A 135 -5.62 -16.97 -1.06
C HIS A 135 -5.04 -16.77 0.36
N GLN A 136 -4.13 -15.80 0.51
CA GLN A 136 -3.64 -15.45 1.84
C GLN A 136 -4.84 -15.02 2.70
N LYS A 137 -5.14 -15.81 3.73
CA LYS A 137 -5.90 -15.31 4.86
C LYS A 137 -5.00 -14.27 5.51
N THR A 138 -5.28 -13.00 5.31
CA THR A 138 -4.65 -11.97 6.11
C THR A 138 -5.19 -12.17 7.52
N ASP A 139 -4.33 -12.55 8.46
CA ASP A 139 -4.62 -12.40 9.88
C ASP A 139 -4.69 -10.90 10.16
N ASP A 140 -5.83 -10.32 9.86
CA ASP A 140 -6.09 -8.90 9.95
C ASP A 140 -6.52 -8.50 11.38
N ILE A 141 -5.92 -9.14 12.38
CA ILE A 141 -6.21 -8.92 13.79
C ILE A 141 -5.48 -7.65 14.25
N ALA A 142 -6.17 -6.78 14.99
CA ALA A 142 -5.57 -5.67 15.72
C ALA A 142 -4.47 -6.20 16.68
N ILE A 143 -3.53 -5.34 17.05
CA ILE A 143 -2.54 -5.67 18.09
C ILE A 143 -3.29 -5.77 19.42
N SER A 144 -3.04 -6.82 20.18
CA SER A 144 -3.70 -7.04 21.47
C SER A 144 -3.33 -5.93 22.47
N ARG A 145 -4.23 -5.63 23.42
CA ARG A 145 -3.95 -4.64 24.46
C ARG A 145 -2.68 -4.96 25.22
N ARG A 146 -2.50 -6.22 25.59
CA ARG A 146 -1.28 -6.69 26.29
C ARG A 146 -0.01 -6.36 25.51
N ASP A 147 -0.01 -6.60 24.19
CA ASP A 147 1.17 -6.36 23.38
C ASP A 147 1.43 -4.86 23.19
N ILE A 148 0.35 -4.05 23.14
CA ILE A 148 0.47 -2.58 23.12
C ILE A 148 1.10 -2.10 24.43
N ASP A 149 0.59 -2.55 25.57
CA ASP A 149 1.12 -2.19 26.89
C ASP A 149 2.61 -2.56 27.00
N THR A 150 2.99 -3.76 26.49
CA THR A 150 4.40 -4.18 26.44
C THR A 150 5.27 -3.25 25.58
N LEU A 151 4.79 -2.85 24.37
CA LEU A 151 5.52 -1.92 23.51
C LEU A 151 5.69 -0.55 24.17
N PHE A 152 4.62 -0.04 24.79
CA PHE A 152 4.65 1.25 25.46
C PHE A 152 5.57 1.22 26.69
N HIS A 153 5.50 0.17 27.49
CA HIS A 153 6.36 -0.01 28.66
C HIS A 153 7.84 -0.06 28.23
N ALA A 154 8.19 -0.85 27.24
CA ALA A 154 9.55 -0.96 26.73
C ALA A 154 10.14 0.40 26.32
N VAL A 155 9.35 1.23 25.62
CA VAL A 155 9.84 2.53 25.12
C VAL A 155 9.79 3.62 26.21
N LEU A 156 8.74 3.65 27.04
CA LEU A 156 8.52 4.78 27.95
C LEU A 156 9.13 4.59 29.34
N ILE A 157 9.33 3.35 29.76
CA ILE A 157 9.80 2.99 31.11
C ILE A 157 11.20 2.37 31.03
N ASP A 158 11.39 1.38 30.15
CA ASP A 158 12.68 0.67 30.02
C ASP A 158 13.66 1.39 29.09
N ASP A 159 13.27 2.50 28.47
CA ASP A 159 14.06 3.31 27.54
C ASP A 159 14.68 2.47 26.38
N VAL A 160 13.91 1.53 25.85
CA VAL A 160 14.35 0.64 24.76
C VAL A 160 14.12 1.29 23.41
N TYR A 161 15.19 1.68 22.76
CA TYR A 161 15.16 2.29 21.41
C TYR A 161 16.00 1.48 20.43
N PRO A 162 15.43 0.43 19.80
CA PRO A 162 16.19 -0.53 18.98
C PRO A 162 16.88 0.09 17.76
N LEU A 163 16.47 1.29 17.35
CA LEU A 163 17.12 2.08 16.30
C LEU A 163 17.33 3.53 16.76
N LYS A 164 16.22 4.26 16.92
CA LYS A 164 16.20 5.69 17.14
C LYS A 164 14.99 6.08 17.99
N GLU A 165 15.19 6.99 18.95
CA GLU A 165 14.15 7.40 19.89
C GLU A 165 12.96 8.07 19.20
N SER A 166 13.22 9.04 18.31
CA SER A 166 12.15 9.72 17.58
C SER A 166 11.29 8.74 16.79
N ALA A 167 11.92 7.75 16.13
CA ALA A 167 11.17 6.72 15.39
C ALA A 167 10.25 5.90 16.30
N CYS A 168 10.72 5.52 17.51
CA CYS A 168 9.90 4.78 18.47
C CYS A 168 8.74 5.63 18.99
N LEU A 169 9.00 6.87 19.42
CA LEU A 169 7.97 7.79 19.92
C LEU A 169 6.92 8.12 18.84
N CYS A 170 7.34 8.34 17.58
CA CYS A 170 6.42 8.51 16.46
C CYS A 170 5.52 7.29 16.25
N LEU A 171 6.06 6.08 16.36
CA LEU A 171 5.28 4.85 16.24
C LEU A 171 4.26 4.71 17.37
N LEU A 172 4.62 5.04 18.62
CA LEU A 172 3.69 5.03 19.74
C LEU A 172 2.59 6.08 19.56
N ALA A 173 2.93 7.32 19.19
CA ALA A 173 1.94 8.36 18.89
C ALA A 173 0.98 7.94 17.78
N ASN A 174 1.46 7.15 16.81
CA ASN A 174 0.63 6.68 15.70
C ASN A 174 -0.43 5.65 16.11
N PHE A 175 -0.34 5.00 17.27
CA PHE A 175 -1.45 4.19 17.80
C PHE A 175 -2.71 5.02 18.03
N TYR A 176 -2.56 6.31 18.34
CA TYR A 176 -3.67 7.25 18.56
C TYR A 176 -4.06 8.01 17.28
N MET A 177 -3.10 8.31 16.40
CA MET A 177 -3.38 9.06 15.16
C MET A 177 -3.86 8.18 14.01
N GLY A 178 -3.46 6.92 13.97
CA GLY A 178 -3.84 5.96 12.92
C GLY A 178 -3.36 6.33 11.52
N LEU A 179 -2.25 7.06 11.37
CA LEU A 179 -1.73 7.52 10.09
C LEU A 179 -1.19 6.37 9.24
N ARG A 180 -1.22 6.55 7.91
CA ARG A 180 -0.42 5.70 7.02
C ARG A 180 1.05 5.96 7.26
N ILE A 181 1.90 4.94 7.10
CA ILE A 181 3.33 5.07 7.39
C ILE A 181 4.02 6.19 6.60
N GLY A 182 3.61 6.41 5.35
CA GLY A 182 4.13 7.53 4.54
C GLY A 182 3.62 8.89 5.01
N GLU A 183 2.41 8.98 5.56
CA GLU A 183 1.87 10.19 6.19
C GLU A 183 2.66 10.51 7.47
N LEU A 184 2.93 9.48 8.30
CA LEU A 184 3.74 9.63 9.52
C LEU A 184 5.18 10.06 9.21
N ALA A 185 5.81 9.51 8.18
CA ALA A 185 7.17 9.87 7.78
C ALA A 185 7.28 11.32 7.28
N ALA A 186 6.22 11.84 6.62
CA ALA A 186 6.16 13.19 6.08
C ALA A 186 5.58 14.22 7.07
N LEU A 187 5.23 13.81 8.30
CA LEU A 187 4.63 14.70 9.29
C LEU A 187 5.67 15.62 9.92
N THR A 188 5.35 16.91 10.02
CA THR A 188 6.24 17.95 10.56
C THR A 188 5.64 18.64 11.78
N TRP A 189 6.45 19.34 12.56
CA TRP A 189 5.99 20.12 13.72
C TRP A 189 5.03 21.23 13.34
N SER A 190 5.13 21.78 12.12
CA SER A 190 4.17 22.78 11.61
C SER A 190 2.78 22.21 11.32
N ASP A 191 2.65 20.88 11.21
CA ASP A 191 1.36 20.22 11.06
C ASP A 191 0.65 19.96 12.40
N ILE A 192 1.34 20.16 13.55
CA ILE A 192 0.82 19.88 14.89
C ILE A 192 0.37 21.18 15.55
N ASP A 193 -0.92 21.27 15.80
CA ASP A 193 -1.52 22.36 16.58
C ASP A 193 -1.84 21.84 17.99
N PHE A 194 -1.00 22.20 18.96
CA PHE A 194 -1.17 21.79 20.34
C PHE A 194 -2.33 22.54 21.05
N GLU A 195 -2.65 23.77 20.61
CA GLU A 195 -3.75 24.55 21.19
C GLU A 195 -5.10 23.98 20.76
N ARG A 196 -5.25 23.73 19.45
CA ARG A 196 -6.46 23.09 18.89
C ARG A 196 -6.47 21.58 19.06
N ARG A 197 -5.37 21.00 19.54
CA ARG A 197 -5.20 19.56 19.75
C ARG A 197 -5.50 18.75 18.48
N CYS A 198 -4.85 19.10 17.40
CA CYS A 198 -5.04 18.41 16.14
C CYS A 198 -3.76 18.35 15.30
N ALA A 199 -3.72 17.38 14.38
CA ALA A 199 -2.70 17.23 13.36
C ALA A 199 -3.31 17.38 11.96
N TYR A 200 -2.68 18.17 11.09
CA TYR A 200 -3.09 18.40 9.71
C TYR A 200 -2.35 17.45 8.78
N ILE A 201 -3.07 16.53 8.17
CA ILE A 201 -2.49 15.52 7.28
C ILE A 201 -2.72 15.94 5.84
N SER A 202 -1.67 16.42 5.18
CA SER A 202 -1.73 16.92 3.80
C SER A 202 -0.67 16.31 2.88
N ARG A 203 0.31 15.58 3.44
CA ARG A 203 1.48 15.06 2.72
C ARG A 203 1.69 13.58 3.00
N THR A 204 2.41 12.92 2.11
CA THR A 204 2.85 11.56 2.28
C THR A 204 4.20 11.35 1.62
N GLU A 205 5.08 10.60 2.26
CA GLU A 205 6.28 10.10 1.61
C GLU A 205 5.88 9.09 0.53
N VAL A 206 6.44 9.27 -0.65
CA VAL A 206 6.36 8.33 -1.76
C VAL A 206 7.76 7.91 -2.17
N LYS A 207 7.88 6.68 -2.66
CA LYS A 207 9.11 6.16 -3.22
C LYS A 207 8.87 5.66 -4.63
N TYR A 208 9.80 5.88 -5.51
CA TYR A 208 9.81 5.33 -6.85
C TYR A 208 11.25 5.15 -7.35
N PHE A 209 11.40 4.34 -8.38
CA PHE A 209 12.69 4.18 -9.05
C PHE A 209 12.87 5.29 -10.09
N LEU A 210 14.08 5.83 -10.16
CA LEU A 210 14.45 6.73 -11.26
C LEU A 210 14.39 5.95 -12.58
N ARG A 211 14.10 6.68 -13.64
CA ARG A 211 14.05 6.16 -15.00
C ARG A 211 15.15 6.79 -15.82
N ASP A 212 15.74 5.98 -16.71
CA ASP A 212 16.71 6.46 -17.68
C ASP A 212 16.04 7.20 -18.85
N GLU A 213 16.84 7.62 -19.81
CA GLU A 213 16.41 8.32 -21.03
C GLU A 213 15.38 7.52 -21.86
N ASN A 214 15.44 6.20 -21.77
CA ASN A 214 14.52 5.26 -22.43
C ASN A 214 13.32 4.87 -21.55
N MET A 215 13.03 5.64 -20.50
CA MET A 215 11.95 5.38 -19.53
C MET A 215 12.07 4.01 -18.82
N GLN A 216 13.25 3.35 -18.90
CA GLN A 216 13.48 2.12 -18.18
C GLN A 216 13.89 2.40 -16.74
N ARG A 217 13.42 1.54 -15.84
CA ARG A 217 13.72 1.62 -14.43
C ARG A 217 15.21 1.41 -14.17
N THR A 218 15.83 2.35 -13.46
CA THR A 218 17.19 2.22 -12.93
C THR A 218 17.22 1.46 -11.60
N GLU A 219 18.41 1.20 -11.06
CA GLU A 219 18.57 0.66 -9.71
C GLU A 219 18.40 1.74 -8.61
N HIS A 220 18.43 3.01 -8.99
CA HIS A 220 18.34 4.14 -8.06
C HIS A 220 16.89 4.39 -7.64
N MET A 221 16.67 4.42 -6.33
CA MET A 221 15.37 4.69 -5.70
C MET A 221 15.43 6.01 -4.95
N GLU A 222 14.44 6.85 -5.19
CA GLU A 222 14.28 8.11 -4.49
C GLU A 222 13.04 8.12 -3.60
N TYR A 223 13.10 8.95 -2.56
CA TYR A 223 12.01 9.23 -1.64
C TYR A 223 11.65 10.70 -1.78
N HIS A 224 10.38 10.97 -1.99
CA HIS A 224 9.86 12.33 -2.14
C HIS A 224 8.64 12.53 -1.25
N GLU A 225 8.47 13.75 -0.78
CA GLU A 225 7.22 14.18 -0.18
C GLU A 225 6.24 14.62 -1.28
N GLN A 226 5.09 14.02 -1.29
CA GLN A 226 4.01 14.36 -2.20
C GLN A 226 2.86 15.00 -1.45
N THR A 227 2.57 16.28 -1.78
CA THR A 227 1.42 17.03 -1.24
C THR A 227 0.09 16.61 -1.87
N ALA A 228 0.11 16.17 -3.14
CA ALA A 228 -1.08 15.63 -3.80
C ALA A 228 -1.37 14.21 -3.29
N LEU A 229 -2.13 14.10 -2.21
CA LEU A 229 -2.64 12.83 -1.72
C LEU A 229 -3.58 12.20 -2.78
N LYS A 230 -3.72 10.87 -2.73
CA LYS A 230 -4.42 10.07 -3.75
C LYS A 230 -5.87 10.50 -4.00
N THR A 231 -6.51 11.08 -3.00
CA THR A 231 -7.89 11.57 -3.03
C THR A 231 -8.03 12.81 -2.14
N LEU A 232 -8.99 13.69 -2.42
CA LEU A 232 -9.35 14.83 -1.56
C LEU A 232 -9.65 14.37 -0.11
N SER A 233 -10.24 13.20 0.07
CA SER A 233 -10.52 12.61 1.39
C SER A 233 -9.26 12.26 2.21
N SER A 234 -8.09 12.30 1.59
CA SER A 234 -6.81 12.02 2.27
C SER A 234 -6.27 13.25 3.01
N VAL A 235 -6.62 14.48 2.58
CA VAL A 235 -6.36 15.71 3.34
C VAL A 235 -7.38 15.78 4.47
N ARG A 236 -6.91 15.81 5.70
CA ARG A 236 -7.77 15.76 6.87
C ARG A 236 -7.10 16.29 8.11
N THR A 237 -7.92 16.60 9.11
CA THR A 237 -7.48 16.90 10.47
C THR A 237 -7.73 15.68 11.37
N VAL A 238 -6.75 15.31 12.16
CA VAL A 238 -6.81 14.21 13.12
C VAL A 238 -6.75 14.81 14.53
N PRO A 239 -7.74 14.57 15.40
CA PRO A 239 -7.71 15.04 16.78
C PRO A 239 -6.63 14.30 17.58
N LEU A 240 -6.01 15.00 18.54
CA LEU A 240 -4.97 14.47 19.42
C LEU A 240 -5.55 14.31 20.84
N CYS A 241 -5.65 13.07 21.33
CA CYS A 241 -5.98 12.79 22.72
C CYS A 241 -4.84 13.16 23.68
N ASP A 242 -5.08 13.14 24.99
CA ASP A 242 -4.10 13.52 26.00
C ASP A 242 -2.81 12.72 25.91
N GLU A 243 -2.92 11.41 25.71
CA GLU A 243 -1.78 10.51 25.60
C GLU A 243 -0.96 10.78 24.32
N CYS A 244 -1.64 11.10 23.22
CA CYS A 244 -0.95 11.48 21.98
C CYS A 244 -0.18 12.79 22.15
N VAL A 245 -0.79 13.78 22.77
CA VAL A 245 -0.16 15.07 23.10
C VAL A 245 1.05 14.85 24.01
N TYR A 246 0.93 14.02 25.04
CA TYR A 246 2.04 13.66 25.93
C TYR A 246 3.24 13.08 25.16
N LEU A 247 2.99 12.11 24.26
CA LEU A 247 4.04 11.50 23.44
C LEU A 247 4.70 12.50 22.51
N LEU A 248 3.91 13.35 21.85
CA LEU A 248 4.44 14.40 20.98
C LEU A 248 5.25 15.44 21.75
N GLN A 249 4.83 15.80 22.96
CA GLN A 249 5.62 16.70 23.83
C GLN A 249 6.93 16.05 24.29
N ARG A 250 6.94 14.74 24.63
CA ARG A 250 8.17 13.99 24.93
C ARG A 250 9.12 13.98 23.72
N LEU A 251 8.58 13.71 22.53
CA LEU A 251 9.34 13.77 21.28
C LEU A 251 9.92 15.17 21.03
N LYS A 252 9.14 16.23 21.25
CA LYS A 252 9.59 17.61 21.07
C LYS A 252 10.72 17.96 22.04
N LYS A 253 10.62 17.53 23.30
CA LYS A 253 11.70 17.68 24.29
C LYS A 253 12.97 16.95 23.85
N HIS A 254 12.85 15.73 23.32
CA HIS A 254 13.98 14.98 22.78
C HIS A 254 14.64 15.76 21.62
N HIS A 255 13.87 16.28 20.65
CA HIS A 255 14.40 17.08 19.55
C HIS A 255 15.15 18.33 20.02
N ILE A 256 14.61 19.04 21.03
CA ILE A 256 15.27 20.21 21.61
C ILE A 256 16.58 19.80 22.29
N ALA A 257 16.58 18.71 23.05
CA ALA A 257 17.79 18.21 23.73
C ALA A 257 18.87 17.72 22.78
N GLN A 258 18.50 17.26 21.59
CA GLN A 258 19.41 16.85 20.51
C GLN A 258 19.77 18.01 19.55
N GLU A 259 19.26 19.22 19.80
CA GLU A 259 19.47 20.41 18.95
C GLU A 259 19.10 20.18 17.46
N TYR A 260 18.07 19.36 17.20
CA TYR A 260 17.62 19.08 15.83
C TYR A 260 17.01 20.32 15.19
N GLN A 261 17.50 20.68 13.99
CA GLN A 261 17.02 21.84 13.22
C GLN A 261 15.95 21.48 12.18
N ASP A 262 15.74 20.20 11.93
CA ASP A 262 14.76 19.73 10.96
C ASP A 262 13.32 19.78 11.53
N ASN A 263 12.35 20.03 10.66
CA ASN A 263 10.94 20.16 11.06
C ASN A 263 10.17 18.82 11.12
N HIS A 264 10.74 17.71 10.63
CA HIS A 264 10.07 16.41 10.69
C HIS A 264 9.97 15.85 12.10
N LEU A 265 8.84 15.20 12.42
CA LEU A 265 8.70 14.48 13.68
C LEU A 265 9.61 13.25 13.72
N ALA A 266 9.67 12.51 12.62
CA ALA A 266 10.52 11.33 12.46
C ALA A 266 11.92 11.77 11.98
N TYR A 267 12.71 12.35 12.87
CA TYR A 267 14.06 12.85 12.59
C TYR A 267 15.04 12.39 13.65
N ASP A 268 16.10 11.71 13.24
CA ASP A 268 17.12 11.17 14.14
C ASP A 268 18.50 11.17 13.48
N GLY A 269 19.54 11.48 14.27
CA GLY A 269 20.93 11.39 13.83
C GLY A 269 21.25 12.24 12.60
N GLY A 270 20.64 13.43 12.50
CA GLY A 270 20.89 14.38 11.43
C GLY A 270 20.14 14.08 10.11
N GLN A 271 19.15 13.18 10.12
CA GLN A 271 18.40 12.85 8.91
C GLN A 271 16.94 12.46 9.19
N THR A 272 16.07 12.69 8.21
CA THR A 272 14.66 12.25 8.25
C THR A 272 14.58 10.72 8.26
N VAL A 273 13.73 10.18 9.13
CA VAL A 273 13.48 8.74 9.23
C VAL A 273 12.41 8.32 8.23
N LEU A 274 12.84 7.69 7.15
CA LEU A 274 11.96 7.24 6.07
C LEU A 274 10.95 6.17 6.53
N SER A 275 9.83 6.06 5.84
CA SER A 275 8.76 5.08 6.11
C SER A 275 9.27 3.64 6.22
N ARG A 276 10.24 3.25 5.39
CA ARG A 276 10.89 1.93 5.47
C ARG A 276 11.67 1.74 6.77
N SER A 277 12.30 2.80 7.28
CA SER A 277 13.03 2.76 8.55
C SER A 277 12.08 2.67 9.73
N LEU A 278 10.95 3.39 9.69
CA LEU A 278 9.89 3.28 10.71
C LEU A 278 9.32 1.85 10.76
N ASP A 279 9.02 1.21 9.61
CA ASP A 279 8.54 -0.18 9.60
C ASP A 279 9.61 -1.16 10.13
N ARG A 280 10.89 -0.92 9.84
CA ARG A 280 12.00 -1.69 10.40
C ARG A 280 12.12 -1.50 11.91
N THR A 281 11.95 -0.28 12.41
CA THR A 281 11.96 0.03 13.85
C THR A 281 10.84 -0.73 14.57
N MET A 282 9.60 -0.69 14.03
CA MET A 282 8.48 -1.46 14.59
C MET A 282 8.79 -2.93 14.72
N ARG A 283 9.32 -3.55 13.66
CA ARG A 283 9.68 -4.99 13.67
C ARG A 283 10.81 -5.29 14.66
N LYS A 284 11.79 -4.39 14.81
CA LYS A 284 12.86 -4.56 15.78
C LYS A 284 12.34 -4.41 17.20
N LEU A 285 11.46 -3.44 17.46
CA LEU A 285 10.82 -3.26 18.76
C LEU A 285 10.02 -4.52 19.15
N CYS A 286 9.23 -5.08 18.22
CA CYS A 286 8.54 -6.36 18.45
C CYS A 286 9.52 -7.48 18.83
N LYS A 287 10.67 -7.58 18.16
CA LYS A 287 11.68 -8.61 18.47
C LYS A 287 12.28 -8.44 19.86
N VAL A 288 12.60 -7.20 20.26
CA VAL A 288 13.15 -6.90 21.60
C VAL A 288 12.13 -7.23 22.69
N CYS A 289 10.85 -6.97 22.41
CA CYS A 289 9.75 -7.27 23.32
C CYS A 289 9.24 -8.74 23.23
N GLU A 290 9.89 -9.59 22.43
CA GLU A 290 9.48 -11.00 22.19
C GLU A 290 8.03 -11.14 21.70
N LEU A 291 7.56 -10.17 20.92
CA LEU A 291 6.21 -10.12 20.38
C LEU A 291 6.16 -10.65 18.93
N PRO A 292 4.98 -11.03 18.42
CA PRO A 292 4.77 -11.29 17.01
C PRO A 292 5.23 -10.10 16.14
N LEU A 293 5.78 -10.37 14.95
CA LEU A 293 6.29 -9.31 14.07
C LEU A 293 5.15 -8.50 13.45
N TYR A 294 4.79 -7.42 14.12
CA TYR A 294 3.82 -6.45 13.63
C TYR A 294 4.46 -5.48 12.62
N ASN A 295 3.70 -5.15 11.58
CA ASN A 295 4.04 -4.04 10.68
C ASN A 295 3.28 -2.77 11.07
N THR A 296 3.72 -1.64 10.56
CA THR A 296 3.11 -0.34 10.86
C THR A 296 1.64 -0.21 10.41
N HIS A 297 1.21 -0.98 9.41
CA HIS A 297 -0.19 -0.99 9.01
C HIS A 297 -1.11 -1.62 10.08
N ARG A 298 -0.58 -2.53 10.91
CA ARG A 298 -1.29 -3.07 12.08
C ARG A 298 -1.59 -1.99 13.11
N ILE A 299 -0.70 -1.02 13.34
CA ILE A 299 -0.92 0.12 14.24
C ILE A 299 -2.19 0.87 13.82
N ARG A 300 -2.30 1.23 12.54
CA ARG A 300 -3.48 1.91 12.01
C ARG A 300 -4.77 1.09 12.14
N LYS A 301 -4.71 -0.22 11.90
CA LYS A 301 -5.86 -1.11 12.13
C LYS A 301 -6.25 -1.16 13.60
N THR A 302 -5.27 -1.21 14.49
CA THR A 302 -5.49 -1.18 15.92
C THR A 302 -6.18 0.12 16.37
N CYS A 303 -5.65 1.29 15.96
CA CYS A 303 -6.29 2.57 16.21
C CYS A 303 -7.76 2.55 15.78
N ALA A 304 -7.99 2.08 14.59
CA ALA A 304 -9.32 2.00 14.02
C ALA A 304 -10.25 1.07 14.81
N SER A 305 -9.76 -0.12 15.26
CA SER A 305 -10.55 -1.04 16.10
C SER A 305 -10.92 -0.39 17.45
N TYR A 306 -9.96 0.25 18.11
CA TYR A 306 -10.23 0.95 19.37
C TYR A 306 -11.27 2.07 19.22
N LEU A 307 -11.20 2.87 18.14
CA LEU A 307 -12.23 3.89 17.87
C LEU A 307 -13.60 3.26 17.64
N HIS A 308 -13.66 2.13 16.94
CA HIS A 308 -14.92 1.40 16.72
C HIS A 308 -15.49 0.83 18.01
N ASP A 309 -14.64 0.15 18.80
CA ASP A 309 -15.02 -0.48 20.07
C ASP A 309 -15.46 0.56 21.12
N SER A 310 -14.97 1.81 20.96
CA SER A 310 -15.45 2.98 21.75
C SER A 310 -16.76 3.59 21.22
N GLY A 311 -17.43 2.96 20.26
CA GLY A 311 -18.72 3.40 19.74
C GLY A 311 -18.67 4.54 18.71
N ILE A 312 -17.49 4.90 18.20
CA ILE A 312 -17.36 5.94 17.16
C ILE A 312 -17.93 5.41 15.83
N PRO A 313 -18.84 6.14 15.17
CA PRO A 313 -19.46 5.69 13.92
C PRO A 313 -18.43 5.39 12.82
N LEU A 314 -18.61 4.30 12.06
CA LEU A 314 -17.71 3.88 10.99
C LEU A 314 -17.42 4.98 9.96
N LYS A 315 -18.41 5.83 9.66
CA LYS A 315 -18.23 6.97 8.77
C LYS A 315 -17.22 7.97 9.33
N THR A 316 -17.29 8.27 10.62
CA THR A 316 -16.34 9.16 11.30
C THR A 316 -14.96 8.55 11.34
N ILE A 317 -14.83 7.26 11.67
CA ILE A 317 -13.56 6.54 11.63
C ILE A 317 -12.96 6.57 10.21
N SER A 318 -13.77 6.33 9.18
CA SER A 318 -13.34 6.40 7.77
C SER A 318 -12.79 7.78 7.41
N MET A 319 -13.43 8.85 7.88
CA MET A 319 -12.95 10.24 7.70
C MET A 319 -11.64 10.49 8.44
N LEU A 320 -11.52 10.11 9.71
CA LEU A 320 -10.31 10.28 10.52
C LEU A 320 -9.12 9.53 9.91
N LEU A 321 -9.35 8.34 9.39
CA LEU A 321 -8.33 7.54 8.72
C LEU A 321 -8.07 7.99 7.27
N GLY A 322 -8.93 8.79 6.64
CA GLY A 322 -8.81 9.20 5.25
C GLY A 322 -8.99 8.01 4.28
N HIS A 323 -10.01 7.20 4.50
CA HIS A 323 -10.46 6.20 3.54
C HIS A 323 -11.45 6.84 2.57
N SER A 324 -11.24 6.62 1.26
CA SER A 324 -12.16 7.09 0.23
C SER A 324 -13.48 6.30 0.19
N ASP A 325 -13.49 5.10 0.76
CA ASP A 325 -14.63 4.19 0.80
C ASP A 325 -14.80 3.61 2.22
N VAL A 326 -15.98 3.78 2.78
CA VAL A 326 -16.38 3.24 4.08
C VAL A 326 -16.32 1.71 4.10
N SER A 327 -16.53 1.05 2.96
CA SER A 327 -16.42 -0.41 2.83
C SER A 327 -15.00 -0.90 3.19
N THR A 328 -13.98 -0.09 2.93
CA THR A 328 -12.60 -0.39 3.35
C THR A 328 -12.51 -0.44 4.87
N THR A 329 -13.15 0.49 5.56
CA THR A 329 -13.24 0.51 7.02
C THR A 329 -14.04 -0.70 7.52
N ALA A 330 -15.22 -0.94 6.98
CA ALA A 330 -16.11 -2.04 7.39
C ALA A 330 -15.43 -3.43 7.29
N ARG A 331 -14.63 -3.69 6.25
CA ARG A 331 -13.90 -4.97 6.09
C ARG A 331 -12.95 -5.30 7.24
N TYR A 332 -12.44 -4.29 7.93
CA TYR A 332 -11.56 -4.49 9.09
C TYR A 332 -12.31 -4.80 10.37
N TYR A 333 -13.60 -4.41 10.47
CA TYR A 333 -14.42 -4.52 11.68
C TYR A 333 -15.47 -5.63 11.67
N LEU A 334 -15.71 -6.28 10.54
CA LEU A 334 -16.61 -7.45 10.47
C LEU A 334 -16.10 -8.67 11.26
N ARG A 335 -14.92 -8.57 11.88
CA ARG A 335 -14.41 -9.54 12.85
C ARG A 335 -14.39 -8.89 14.22
N ASN A 336 -15.45 -9.11 14.99
CA ASN A 336 -15.63 -8.68 16.38
C ASN A 336 -14.37 -9.01 17.20
N THR A 337 -13.77 -7.99 17.79
CA THR A 337 -12.72 -8.10 18.80
C THR A 337 -13.29 -8.07 20.21
N LEU A 338 -14.58 -7.79 20.34
CA LEU A 338 -15.31 -7.76 21.60
C LEU A 338 -15.64 -9.19 22.05
N ASP A 339 -15.43 -9.48 23.32
CA ASP A 339 -15.94 -10.68 23.93
C ASP A 339 -17.47 -10.59 24.11
N ASP A 340 -18.12 -11.73 24.32
CA ASP A 340 -19.58 -11.82 24.45
C ASP A 340 -20.13 -10.94 25.59
N LYS A 341 -19.33 -10.71 26.64
CA LYS A 341 -19.74 -9.85 27.78
C LYS A 341 -19.83 -8.39 27.40
N HIS A 342 -18.83 -7.86 26.69
CA HIS A 342 -18.84 -6.49 26.14
C HIS A 342 -19.97 -6.28 25.14
N LEU A 343 -20.25 -7.29 24.29
CA LEU A 343 -21.37 -7.23 23.36
C LEU A 343 -22.71 -7.11 24.07
N VAL A 344 -22.92 -7.89 25.14
CA VAL A 344 -24.16 -7.79 25.96
C VAL A 344 -24.27 -6.43 26.62
N GLU A 345 -23.18 -5.89 27.18
CA GLU A 345 -23.17 -4.54 27.77
C GLU A 345 -23.51 -3.45 26.74
N MET A 346 -22.95 -3.50 25.55
CA MET A 346 -23.28 -2.54 24.47
C MET A 346 -24.72 -2.66 24.00
N VAL A 347 -25.25 -3.88 23.86
CA VAL A 347 -26.66 -4.10 23.47
C VAL A 347 -27.59 -3.58 24.56
N ASN A 348 -27.29 -3.86 25.81
CA ASN A 348 -28.08 -3.34 26.93
C ASN A 348 -28.06 -1.81 26.94
N GLY A 349 -26.89 -1.17 26.84
CA GLY A 349 -26.79 0.29 26.81
C GLY A 349 -27.47 0.94 25.60
N ALA A 350 -27.56 0.26 24.47
CA ALA A 350 -28.28 0.76 23.30
C ALA A 350 -29.80 0.78 23.48
N PHE A 351 -30.33 -0.10 24.35
CA PHE A 351 -31.76 -0.25 24.59
C PHE A 351 -32.21 0.27 25.95
N ASP A 352 -31.31 0.78 26.81
CA ASP A 352 -31.61 1.26 28.16
C ASP A 352 -32.70 2.36 28.22
N ASN A 353 -32.94 3.06 27.10
CA ASN A 353 -33.95 4.11 27.02
C ASN A 353 -35.11 3.79 26.08
N LEU A 354 -35.25 2.54 25.60
CA LEU A 354 -36.28 2.22 24.62
C LEU A 354 -37.68 2.08 25.27
N VAL A 355 -37.77 1.40 26.41
CA VAL A 355 -39.00 1.24 27.23
C VAL A 355 -38.57 0.98 28.67
N ASP A 356 -39.18 1.70 29.66
CA ASP A 356 -39.01 1.40 31.07
C ASP A 356 -39.93 0.21 31.42
N LEU A 357 -39.32 -0.98 31.58
CA LEU A 357 -40.00 -2.22 31.95
C LEU A 357 -39.96 -2.49 33.47
N LYS A 358 -39.50 -1.50 34.29
CA LYS A 358 -39.47 -1.63 35.77
C LYS A 358 -40.72 -1.10 36.43
#